data_0ecf499aacff694093c8292f9238b8af
#
_entry.id   0ecf499aacff694093c8292f9238b8af
#
_cell.length_a   1.000
_cell.length_b   1.000
_cell.length_c   1.000
_cell.angle_alpha   90.00
_cell.angle_beta   90.00
_cell.angle_gamma   90.00
#
_symmetry.space_group_name_H-M   'P 1'
#
loop_
_entity.id
_entity.type
_entity.pdbx_description
1 polymer ?
#
loop_
_entity_poly.entity_id
_entity_poly.type
_entity_poly.pdbx_seq_one_letter_code
_entity_poly.pdbx_strand_id
1 'polypeptide(L)'
;MIIAVDTGGTKTLLTLFTNSGSVVKDFRFPTPAKQEDYLIELADQVAHFIKDVNPKQLRALCLASPGLIEDNVIVWGGGNLPWKNVQIARALRPVLPLGTPVFAENDANLGALGEARMLKQKPRMVLYVTVSTGIGAGVVTDGILNPYLLSSEAGHMQLEYDGRIRRWETFASGKAITKMYGKMAKDITSKRAWKHIADRISRGFLALIPMLQPDIIIIGGSIGTHFEKYEDHLRMLLREHTLPNIAVPPIIQAANPEEAVAYGCYYHALNKLARK
;
A
#
# COMPACT_ATOMS: atom_id res chain seq x y z
N MET A 1 0.29 3.06 23.20
CA MET A 1 -0.55 3.39 22.04
C MET A 1 0.34 3.72 20.84
N ILE A 2 -0.16 3.56 19.63
CA ILE A 2 0.54 3.90 18.36
C ILE A 2 -0.42 4.72 17.51
N ILE A 3 0.08 5.79 16.91
CA ILE A 3 -0.65 6.57 15.90
C ILE A 3 -0.24 6.06 14.52
N ALA A 4 -1.21 5.69 13.73
CA ALA A 4 -1.07 5.47 12.29
C ALA A 4 -1.59 6.70 11.54
N VAL A 5 -0.85 7.14 10.53
CA VAL A 5 -1.24 8.20 9.61
C VAL A 5 -1.23 7.61 8.21
N ASP A 6 -2.37 7.51 7.57
CA ASP A 6 -2.47 7.08 6.18
C ASP A 6 -2.72 8.30 5.28
N THR A 7 -1.69 8.71 4.56
CA THR A 7 -1.71 9.89 3.69
C THR A 7 -2.06 9.47 2.26
N GLY A 8 -3.31 9.63 1.89
CA GLY A 8 -3.73 9.49 0.50
C GLY A 8 -3.65 10.81 -0.28
N GLY A 9 -3.77 10.75 -1.59
CA GLY A 9 -3.69 11.93 -2.47
C GLY A 9 -4.80 12.98 -2.29
N THR A 10 -5.87 12.67 -1.54
CA THR A 10 -7.02 13.58 -1.32
C THR A 10 -7.48 13.63 0.14
N LYS A 11 -7.20 12.60 0.92
CA LYS A 11 -7.61 12.47 2.32
C LYS A 11 -6.51 11.81 3.12
N THR A 12 -6.30 12.28 4.33
CA THR A 12 -5.42 11.68 5.33
C THR A 12 -6.27 11.12 6.47
N LEU A 13 -5.96 9.89 6.89
CA LEU A 13 -6.58 9.21 8.02
C LEU A 13 -5.60 9.12 9.17
N LEU A 14 -6.01 9.54 10.35
CA LEU A 14 -5.34 9.27 11.63
C LEU A 14 -6.07 8.12 12.32
N THR A 15 -5.34 7.14 12.83
CA THR A 15 -5.89 6.06 13.63
C THR A 15 -5.04 5.86 14.89
N LEU A 16 -5.68 5.85 16.06
CA LEU A 16 -5.02 5.57 17.32
C LEU A 16 -5.27 4.11 17.71
N PHE A 17 -4.19 3.36 17.87
CA PHE A 17 -4.23 1.98 18.31
C PHE A 17 -3.81 1.82 19.78
N THR A 18 -4.45 0.89 20.48
CA THR A 18 -3.94 0.35 21.75
C THR A 18 -2.65 -0.44 21.49
N ASN A 19 -1.97 -0.83 22.58
CA ASN A 19 -0.80 -1.73 22.46
C ASN A 19 -1.17 -3.15 21.97
N SER A 20 -2.44 -3.54 22.07
CA SER A 20 -2.96 -4.82 21.56
C SER A 20 -3.47 -4.77 20.12
N GLY A 21 -3.44 -3.59 19.47
CA GLY A 21 -3.89 -3.42 18.08
C GLY A 21 -5.37 -3.12 17.91
N SER A 22 -6.11 -2.84 18.99
CA SER A 22 -7.49 -2.38 18.88
C SER A 22 -7.53 -0.90 18.54
N VAL A 23 -8.41 -0.51 17.62
CA VAL A 23 -8.66 0.89 17.30
C VAL A 23 -9.36 1.57 18.48
N VAL A 24 -8.81 2.70 18.93
CA VAL A 24 -9.39 3.54 19.98
C VAL A 24 -10.27 4.62 19.36
N LYS A 25 -9.75 5.30 18.36
CA LYS A 25 -10.43 6.33 17.58
C LYS A 25 -9.75 6.54 16.24
N ASP A 26 -10.47 7.13 15.31
CA ASP A 26 -9.95 7.57 14.02
C ASP A 26 -10.47 8.97 13.68
N PHE A 27 -9.78 9.63 12.76
CA PHE A 27 -10.14 10.95 12.28
C PHE A 27 -9.64 11.15 10.85
N ARG A 28 -10.44 11.77 9.99
CA ARG A 28 -10.09 12.03 8.60
C ARG A 28 -10.13 13.51 8.29
N PHE A 29 -9.15 13.98 7.51
CA PHE A 29 -9.11 15.35 7.01
C PHE A 29 -8.65 15.38 5.53
N PRO A 30 -8.97 16.45 4.78
CA PRO A 30 -8.48 16.62 3.41
C PRO A 30 -6.97 16.71 3.38
N THR A 31 -6.31 16.06 2.40
CA THR A 31 -4.86 16.19 2.19
C THR A 31 -4.57 17.44 1.37
N PRO A 32 -3.91 18.49 1.93
CA PRO A 32 -3.46 19.62 1.16
C PRO A 32 -2.48 19.22 0.06
N ALA A 33 -2.64 19.77 -1.14
CA ALA A 33 -1.77 19.45 -2.28
C ALA A 33 -0.35 20.02 -2.11
N LYS A 34 -0.23 21.20 -1.48
CA LYS A 34 1.07 21.80 -1.18
C LYS A 34 1.69 21.19 0.06
N GLN A 35 2.95 20.88 -0.04
CA GLN A 35 3.74 20.22 1.02
C GLN A 35 3.73 21.00 2.34
N GLU A 36 3.94 22.31 2.28
CA GLU A 36 4.00 23.18 3.45
C GLU A 36 2.65 23.21 4.18
N ASP A 37 1.56 23.37 3.43
CA ASP A 37 0.19 23.39 3.97
C ASP A 37 -0.14 22.03 4.61
N TYR A 38 0.28 20.94 3.98
CA TYR A 38 0.10 19.58 4.53
C TYR A 38 0.84 19.39 5.87
N LEU A 39 2.09 19.84 5.96
CA LEU A 39 2.87 19.67 7.19
C LEU A 39 2.29 20.46 8.37
N ILE A 40 1.77 21.66 8.11
CA ILE A 40 1.09 22.48 9.10
C ILE A 40 -0.21 21.78 9.53
N GLU A 41 -1.06 21.41 8.58
CA GLU A 41 -2.33 20.72 8.84
C GLU A 41 -2.11 19.41 9.60
N LEU A 42 -1.15 18.59 9.17
CA LEU A 42 -0.83 17.33 9.83
C LEU A 42 -0.42 17.55 11.30
N ALA A 43 0.43 18.55 11.56
CA ALA A 43 0.86 18.86 12.92
C ALA A 43 -0.31 19.31 13.81
N ASP A 44 -1.16 20.19 13.31
CA ASP A 44 -2.34 20.70 14.02
C ASP A 44 -3.35 19.57 14.29
N GLN A 45 -3.61 18.72 13.30
CA GLN A 45 -4.53 17.59 13.46
C GLN A 45 -3.97 16.53 14.42
N VAL A 46 -2.68 16.22 14.36
CA VAL A 46 -2.04 15.31 15.32
C VAL A 46 -2.10 15.86 16.73
N ALA A 47 -1.78 17.16 16.94
CA ALA A 47 -1.86 17.81 18.26
C ALA A 47 -3.27 17.71 18.84
N HIS A 48 -4.30 18.03 18.03
CA HIS A 48 -5.70 17.91 18.44
C HIS A 48 -6.08 16.46 18.74
N PHE A 49 -5.64 15.53 17.89
CA PHE A 49 -5.98 14.11 17.98
C PHE A 49 -5.45 13.44 19.25
N ILE A 50 -4.30 13.91 19.76
CA ILE A 50 -3.66 13.32 20.96
C ILE A 50 -3.89 14.12 22.25
N LYS A 51 -4.65 15.23 22.24
CA LYS A 51 -4.79 16.12 23.41
C LYS A 51 -5.25 15.38 24.68
N ASP A 52 -6.08 14.34 24.54
CA ASP A 52 -6.60 13.53 25.65
C ASP A 52 -5.82 12.21 25.85
N VAL A 53 -4.72 12.02 25.13
CA VAL A 53 -3.86 10.85 25.24
C VAL A 53 -2.77 11.10 26.27
N ASN A 54 -2.63 10.21 27.25
CA ASN A 54 -1.52 10.32 28.20
C ASN A 54 -0.18 10.23 27.45
N PRO A 55 0.67 11.27 27.53
CA PRO A 55 1.95 11.31 26.80
C PRO A 55 2.86 10.10 27.05
N LYS A 56 2.84 9.52 28.25
CA LYS A 56 3.63 8.33 28.62
C LYS A 56 3.13 7.04 27.92
N GLN A 57 1.93 7.05 27.40
CA GLN A 57 1.34 5.88 26.71
C GLN A 57 1.59 5.89 25.20
N LEU A 58 1.98 7.04 24.63
CA LEU A 58 2.27 7.16 23.21
C LEU A 58 3.69 6.63 22.94
N ARG A 59 3.76 5.51 22.21
CA ARG A 59 5.02 4.79 21.94
C ARG A 59 5.65 5.16 20.60
N ALA A 60 4.84 5.47 19.59
CA ALA A 60 5.31 5.82 18.25
C ALA A 60 4.21 6.45 17.40
N LEU A 61 4.61 7.13 16.34
CA LEU A 61 3.79 7.47 15.19
C LEU A 61 4.41 6.82 13.94
N CYS A 62 3.57 6.22 13.09
CA CYS A 62 3.97 5.70 11.79
C CYS A 62 3.10 6.32 10.70
N LEU A 63 3.73 6.86 9.66
CA LEU A 63 3.07 7.50 8.53
C LEU A 63 3.26 6.68 7.26
N ALA A 64 2.16 6.41 6.59
CA ALA A 64 2.09 5.91 5.22
C ALA A 64 1.97 7.06 4.24
N SER A 65 2.72 7.02 3.14
CA SER A 65 2.57 7.98 2.05
C SER A 65 2.84 7.31 0.71
N PRO A 66 2.14 7.69 -0.37
CA PRO A 66 2.54 7.28 -1.71
C PRO A 66 3.91 7.85 -2.05
N GLY A 67 4.70 7.08 -2.81
CA GLY A 67 6.00 7.50 -3.33
C GLY A 67 7.19 6.87 -2.65
N LEU A 68 8.38 7.40 -2.92
CA LEU A 68 9.65 6.88 -2.41
C LEU A 68 9.91 7.41 -1.00
N ILE A 69 10.10 6.50 -0.06
CA ILE A 69 10.44 6.80 1.34
C ILE A 69 11.81 6.21 1.66
N GLU A 70 12.71 7.04 2.17
CA GLU A 70 14.03 6.62 2.65
C GLU A 70 14.30 7.30 4.01
N ASP A 71 14.79 6.54 4.98
CA ASP A 71 15.14 7.04 6.33
C ASP A 71 14.04 7.90 6.98
N ASN A 72 12.77 7.54 6.82
CA ASN A 72 11.58 8.26 7.29
C ASN A 72 11.39 9.66 6.64
N VAL A 73 11.96 9.87 5.47
CA VAL A 73 11.79 11.07 4.63
C VAL A 73 11.02 10.68 3.38
N ILE A 74 9.99 11.43 3.01
CA ILE A 74 9.38 11.30 1.69
C ILE A 74 10.34 11.97 0.70
N VAL A 75 11.19 11.19 0.06
CA VAL A 75 12.17 11.68 -0.92
C VAL A 75 11.45 12.21 -2.15
N TRP A 76 10.44 11.45 -2.59
CA TRP A 76 9.61 11.80 -3.73
C TRP A 76 8.17 11.33 -3.50
N GLY A 77 7.22 12.25 -3.46
CA GLY A 77 5.81 11.94 -3.34
C GLY A 77 5.24 11.27 -4.60
N GLY A 78 4.29 10.37 -4.41
CA GLY A 78 3.63 9.64 -5.48
C GLY A 78 2.23 10.17 -5.82
N GLY A 79 1.67 9.69 -6.92
CA GLY A 79 0.30 10.03 -7.31
C GLY A 79 0.10 11.52 -7.60
N ASN A 80 -0.78 12.16 -6.84
CA ASN A 80 -1.11 13.58 -6.97
C ASN A 80 -0.34 14.48 -5.98
N LEU A 81 0.65 13.94 -5.27
CA LEU A 81 1.42 14.65 -4.26
C LEU A 81 2.81 15.01 -4.83
N PRO A 82 3.02 16.24 -5.34
CA PRO A 82 4.28 16.64 -5.96
C PRO A 82 5.35 17.01 -4.90
N TRP A 83 5.37 16.30 -3.79
CA TRP A 83 6.22 16.58 -2.64
C TRP A 83 7.64 16.06 -2.83
N LYS A 84 8.61 16.72 -2.22
CA LYS A 84 10.03 16.34 -2.26
C LYS A 84 10.71 16.62 -0.94
N ASN A 85 11.53 15.67 -0.47
CA ASN A 85 12.35 15.80 0.73
C ASN A 85 11.55 16.22 1.98
N VAL A 86 10.38 15.61 2.19
CA VAL A 86 9.47 15.96 3.29
C VAL A 86 9.96 15.35 4.59
N GLN A 87 10.36 16.21 5.53
CA GLN A 87 10.89 15.84 6.85
C GLN A 87 9.75 15.68 7.88
N ILE A 88 9.02 14.55 7.81
CA ILE A 88 7.82 14.31 8.66
C ILE A 88 8.17 14.41 10.16
N ALA A 89 9.25 13.74 10.59
CA ALA A 89 9.65 13.75 12.00
C ALA A 89 9.96 15.16 12.50
N ARG A 90 10.54 16.02 11.65
CA ARG A 90 10.83 17.42 11.99
C ARG A 90 9.55 18.23 12.17
N ALA A 91 8.58 18.04 11.30
CA ALA A 91 7.30 18.75 11.37
C ALA A 91 6.47 18.35 12.60
N LEU A 92 6.51 17.09 13.00
CA LEU A 92 5.74 16.58 14.12
C LEU A 92 6.43 16.72 15.48
N ARG A 93 7.74 17.01 15.51
CA ARG A 93 8.49 17.17 16.78
C ARG A 93 7.88 18.17 17.77
N PRO A 94 7.35 19.34 17.35
CA PRO A 94 6.77 20.32 18.29
C PRO A 94 5.50 19.82 19.00
N VAL A 95 4.76 18.90 18.40
CA VAL A 95 3.43 18.47 18.86
C VAL A 95 3.42 17.09 19.51
N LEU A 96 4.44 16.26 19.26
CA LEU A 96 4.56 14.94 19.87
C LEU A 96 5.28 15.01 21.21
N PRO A 97 4.95 14.12 22.18
CA PRO A 97 5.72 13.97 23.40
C PRO A 97 7.19 13.73 23.12
N LEU A 98 8.07 14.32 23.96
CA LEU A 98 9.52 14.20 23.80
C LEU A 98 9.95 12.72 23.73
N GLY A 99 10.77 12.40 22.73
CA GLY A 99 11.27 11.04 22.53
C GLY A 99 10.34 10.10 21.78
N THR A 100 9.14 10.54 21.36
CA THR A 100 8.25 9.72 20.53
C THR A 100 8.89 9.51 19.15
N PRO A 101 9.22 8.27 18.75
CA PRO A 101 9.77 7.98 17.43
C PRO A 101 8.69 8.16 16.36
N VAL A 102 9.12 8.70 15.21
CA VAL A 102 8.30 8.84 14.00
C VAL A 102 8.90 7.96 12.92
N PHE A 103 8.09 7.09 12.37
CA PHE A 103 8.43 6.23 11.23
C PHE A 103 7.61 6.65 10.02
N ALA A 104 8.17 6.47 8.84
CA ALA A 104 7.46 6.65 7.59
C ALA A 104 7.81 5.52 6.62
N GLU A 105 6.83 5.09 5.82
CA GLU A 105 7.00 4.05 4.82
C GLU A 105 5.96 4.22 3.69
N ASN A 106 6.25 3.61 2.54
CA ASN A 106 5.34 3.61 1.39
C ASN A 106 4.00 2.93 1.73
N ASP A 107 2.91 3.49 1.23
CA ASP A 107 1.53 3.02 1.48
C ASP A 107 1.29 1.57 1.00
N ALA A 108 1.81 1.18 -0.18
CA ALA A 108 1.68 -0.19 -0.67
C ALA A 108 2.49 -1.19 0.18
N ASN A 109 3.67 -0.80 0.66
CA ASN A 109 4.46 -1.61 1.61
C ASN A 109 3.68 -1.81 2.92
N LEU A 110 3.11 -0.75 3.48
CA LEU A 110 2.34 -0.86 4.71
C LEU A 110 1.04 -1.64 4.50
N GLY A 111 0.36 -1.44 3.37
CA GLY A 111 -0.78 -2.28 2.99
C GLY A 111 -0.41 -3.77 2.92
N ALA A 112 0.74 -4.09 2.34
CA ALA A 112 1.27 -5.44 2.32
C ALA A 112 1.47 -6.02 3.72
N LEU A 113 2.06 -5.24 4.63
CA LEU A 113 2.31 -5.68 6.01
C LEU A 113 0.99 -5.88 6.77
N GLY A 114 0.03 -4.97 6.61
CA GLY A 114 -1.30 -5.08 7.23
C GLY A 114 -2.01 -6.35 6.79
N GLU A 115 -2.15 -6.57 5.49
CA GLU A 115 -2.81 -7.76 4.93
C GLU A 115 -2.08 -9.06 5.33
N ALA A 116 -0.75 -9.09 5.24
CA ALA A 116 0.03 -10.27 5.60
C ALA A 116 -0.15 -10.67 7.07
N ARG A 117 -0.28 -9.70 7.97
CA ARG A 117 -0.49 -9.92 9.41
C ARG A 117 -1.90 -10.40 9.74
N MET A 118 -2.89 -10.14 8.89
CA MET A 118 -4.27 -10.59 9.04
C MET A 118 -4.48 -12.02 8.52
N LEU A 119 -3.54 -12.58 7.76
CA LEU A 119 -3.63 -13.97 7.29
C LEU A 119 -3.62 -14.95 8.47
N LYS A 120 -4.55 -15.92 8.44
CA LYS A 120 -4.57 -17.03 9.42
C LYS A 120 -3.34 -17.91 9.30
N GLN A 121 -2.94 -18.21 8.07
CA GLN A 121 -1.67 -18.87 7.77
C GLN A 121 -0.54 -17.83 7.81
N LYS A 122 0.67 -18.27 8.12
CA LYS A 122 1.85 -17.40 8.13
C LYS A 122 2.79 -17.84 7.00
N PRO A 123 2.50 -17.44 5.76
CA PRO A 123 3.38 -17.73 4.63
C PRO A 123 4.72 -17.01 4.88
N ARG A 124 5.79 -17.61 4.38
CA ARG A 124 7.14 -17.04 4.50
C ARG A 124 7.27 -15.77 3.67
N MET A 125 6.73 -15.78 2.43
CA MET A 125 6.76 -14.61 1.56
C MET A 125 5.36 -14.28 1.03
N VAL A 126 4.92 -13.05 1.27
CA VAL A 126 3.68 -12.47 0.76
C VAL A 126 4.02 -11.38 -0.24
N LEU A 127 3.50 -11.48 -1.45
CA LEU A 127 3.47 -10.39 -2.41
C LEU A 127 2.09 -9.73 -2.38
N TYR A 128 2.03 -8.48 -1.98
CA TYR A 128 0.82 -7.66 -2.11
C TYR A 128 0.94 -6.76 -3.32
N VAL A 129 -0.12 -6.69 -4.11
CA VAL A 129 -0.21 -5.78 -5.26
C VAL A 129 -1.51 -4.99 -5.17
N THR A 130 -1.42 -3.69 -5.02
CA THR A 130 -2.58 -2.81 -5.08
C THR A 130 -2.76 -2.28 -6.50
N VAL A 131 -3.94 -2.53 -7.08
CA VAL A 131 -4.32 -2.02 -8.40
C VAL A 131 -5.42 -0.98 -8.20
N SER A 132 -5.05 0.30 -8.23
CA SER A 132 -5.92 1.44 -7.98
C SER A 132 -5.67 2.53 -9.03
N THR A 133 -5.53 3.80 -8.65
CA THR A 133 -5.14 4.88 -9.57
C THR A 133 -3.84 4.54 -10.32
N GLY A 134 -2.86 4.00 -9.61
CA GLY A 134 -1.64 3.38 -10.13
C GLY A 134 -1.59 1.88 -9.80
N ILE A 135 -0.39 1.32 -9.84
CA ILE A 135 -0.07 -0.03 -9.34
C ILE A 135 1.10 0.09 -8.38
N GLY A 136 0.89 -0.30 -7.13
CA GLY A 136 1.93 -0.43 -6.12
C GLY A 136 2.10 -1.89 -5.71
N ALA A 137 3.24 -2.23 -5.13
CA ALA A 137 3.46 -3.54 -4.55
C ALA A 137 4.29 -3.44 -3.26
N GLY A 138 4.09 -4.41 -2.39
CA GLY A 138 4.91 -4.60 -1.19
C GLY A 138 5.21 -6.06 -0.96
N VAL A 139 6.39 -6.36 -0.44
CA VAL A 139 6.83 -7.72 -0.13
C VAL A 139 7.07 -7.87 1.37
N VAL A 140 6.40 -8.84 1.96
CA VAL A 140 6.56 -9.21 3.37
C VAL A 140 7.23 -10.57 3.44
N THR A 141 8.34 -10.66 4.20
CA THR A 141 9.05 -11.91 4.43
C THR A 141 9.14 -12.16 5.93
N ASP A 142 8.76 -13.36 6.37
CA ASP A 142 8.75 -13.75 7.79
C ASP A 142 7.97 -12.73 8.68
N GLY A 143 6.91 -12.15 8.14
CA GLY A 143 6.01 -11.22 8.85
C GLY A 143 6.55 -9.79 9.02
N ILE A 144 7.63 -9.41 8.32
CA ILE A 144 8.17 -8.05 8.27
C ILE A 144 8.32 -7.59 6.82
N LEU A 145 8.33 -6.30 6.59
CA LEU A 145 8.65 -5.75 5.28
C LEU A 145 10.06 -6.20 4.85
N ASN A 146 10.17 -6.69 3.60
CA ASN A 146 11.45 -7.10 3.07
C ASN A 146 12.35 -5.87 2.86
N PRO A 147 13.48 -5.75 3.59
CA PRO A 147 14.28 -4.52 3.59
C PRO A 147 14.97 -4.24 2.26
N TYR A 148 15.13 -5.25 1.41
CA TYR A 148 15.79 -5.12 0.10
C TYR A 148 14.81 -4.71 -1.03
N LEU A 149 13.50 -4.70 -0.75
CA LEU A 149 12.46 -4.41 -1.74
C LEU A 149 11.58 -3.22 -1.36
N LEU A 150 11.95 -2.44 -0.34
CA LEU A 150 11.16 -1.29 0.11
C LEU A 150 10.98 -0.21 -0.96
N SER A 151 11.99 -0.02 -1.80
CA SER A 151 11.97 0.96 -2.90
C SER A 151 11.54 0.37 -4.24
N SER A 152 10.92 -0.84 -4.23
CA SER A 152 10.46 -1.49 -5.45
C SER A 152 9.20 -0.83 -5.99
N GLU A 153 9.21 -0.48 -7.27
CA GLU A 153 8.11 0.17 -7.98
C GLU A 153 7.55 -0.74 -9.08
N ALA A 154 6.78 -1.76 -8.67
CA ALA A 154 6.24 -2.77 -9.59
C ALA A 154 5.40 -2.16 -10.73
N GLY A 155 4.62 -1.12 -10.46
CA GLY A 155 3.84 -0.40 -11.47
C GLY A 155 4.69 0.25 -12.56
N HIS A 156 5.97 0.52 -12.27
CA HIS A 156 6.91 1.12 -13.20
C HIS A 156 7.70 0.10 -14.03
N MET A 157 7.50 -1.22 -13.83
CA MET A 157 8.12 -2.23 -14.69
C MET A 157 7.79 -1.97 -16.16
N GLN A 158 8.82 -1.98 -17.00
CA GLN A 158 8.67 -1.83 -18.44
C GLN A 158 8.32 -3.19 -19.05
N LEU A 159 7.09 -3.33 -19.50
CA LEU A 159 6.55 -4.58 -20.05
C LEU A 159 6.10 -4.35 -21.50
N GLU A 160 6.28 -5.36 -22.33
CA GLU A 160 5.68 -5.38 -23.66
C GLU A 160 4.18 -5.64 -23.52
N TYR A 161 3.37 -4.77 -24.18
CA TYR A 161 1.93 -4.93 -24.31
C TYR A 161 1.43 -4.22 -25.59
N ASP A 162 0.66 -4.94 -26.41
CA ASP A 162 0.18 -4.49 -27.73
C ASP A 162 1.33 -4.01 -28.66
N GLY A 163 2.43 -4.77 -28.71
CA GLY A 163 3.60 -4.45 -29.56
C GLY A 163 4.41 -3.22 -29.11
N ARG A 164 4.23 -2.77 -27.87
CA ARG A 164 4.93 -1.60 -27.32
C ARG A 164 5.44 -1.86 -25.89
N ILE A 165 6.63 -1.36 -25.60
CA ILE A 165 7.15 -1.34 -24.23
C ILE A 165 6.53 -0.16 -23.48
N ARG A 166 5.90 -0.46 -22.33
CA ARG A 166 5.20 0.52 -21.50
C ARG A 166 5.29 0.14 -20.02
N ARG A 167 5.21 1.13 -19.12
CA ARG A 167 5.07 0.85 -17.69
C ARG A 167 3.76 0.07 -17.44
N TRP A 168 3.83 -0.94 -16.58
CA TRP A 168 2.67 -1.79 -16.25
C TRP A 168 1.44 -0.98 -15.85
N GLU A 169 1.58 0.01 -14.98
CA GLU A 169 0.45 0.85 -14.54
C GLU A 169 -0.21 1.65 -15.66
N THR A 170 0.52 1.97 -16.74
CA THR A 170 -0.05 2.77 -17.84
C THR A 170 -1.08 2.03 -18.68
N PHE A 171 -1.14 0.71 -18.55
CA PHE A 171 -2.12 -0.10 -19.27
C PHE A 171 -2.96 -1.02 -18.36
N ALA A 172 -2.58 -1.24 -17.09
CA ALA A 172 -3.26 -2.18 -16.20
C ALA A 172 -3.84 -1.52 -14.92
N SER A 173 -3.51 -0.24 -14.61
CA SER A 173 -4.06 0.43 -13.43
C SER A 173 -5.53 0.79 -13.59
N GLY A 174 -6.20 1.06 -12.47
CA GLY A 174 -7.59 1.53 -12.46
C GLY A 174 -7.80 2.79 -13.28
N LYS A 175 -6.83 3.74 -13.28
CA LYS A 175 -6.84 4.93 -14.15
C LYS A 175 -6.80 4.53 -15.64
N ALA A 176 -5.96 3.57 -16.01
CA ALA A 176 -5.87 3.08 -17.38
C ALA A 176 -7.16 2.38 -17.81
N ILE A 177 -7.76 1.57 -16.93
CA ILE A 177 -9.03 0.88 -17.15
C ILE A 177 -10.16 1.89 -17.34
N THR A 178 -10.26 2.89 -16.45
CA THR A 178 -11.26 3.96 -16.56
C THR A 178 -11.13 4.73 -17.87
N LYS A 179 -9.90 5.06 -18.27
CA LYS A 179 -9.64 5.72 -19.55
C LYS A 179 -10.09 4.88 -20.74
N MET A 180 -9.91 3.56 -20.68
CA MET A 180 -10.24 2.63 -21.78
C MET A 180 -11.75 2.43 -21.94
N TYR A 181 -12.46 2.24 -20.84
CA TYR A 181 -13.89 1.88 -20.86
C TYR A 181 -14.81 3.07 -20.67
N GLY A 182 -14.28 4.28 -20.35
CA GLY A 182 -15.08 5.46 -20.03
C GLY A 182 -15.90 5.30 -18.73
N LYS A 183 -15.60 4.28 -17.91
CA LYS A 183 -16.34 3.91 -16.71
C LYS A 183 -15.39 3.50 -15.59
N MET A 184 -15.81 3.71 -14.35
CA MET A 184 -15.09 3.16 -13.20
C MET A 184 -15.29 1.62 -13.14
N ALA A 185 -14.37 0.91 -12.50
CA ALA A 185 -14.41 -0.54 -12.39
C ALA A 185 -15.74 -1.08 -11.84
N LYS A 186 -16.31 -0.41 -10.84
CA LYS A 186 -17.61 -0.77 -10.23
C LYS A 186 -18.77 -0.80 -11.24
N ASP A 187 -18.68 0.01 -12.31
CA ASP A 187 -19.72 0.16 -13.33
C ASP A 187 -19.48 -0.75 -14.56
N ILE A 188 -18.40 -1.54 -14.55
CA ILE A 188 -18.10 -2.50 -15.62
C ILE A 188 -18.86 -3.80 -15.35
N THR A 189 -19.82 -4.13 -16.20
CA THR A 189 -20.63 -5.35 -16.11
C THR A 189 -20.22 -6.43 -17.12
N SER A 190 -19.49 -6.05 -18.18
CA SER A 190 -19.11 -6.94 -19.28
C SER A 190 -18.05 -7.97 -18.85
N LYS A 191 -18.39 -9.26 -18.93
CA LYS A 191 -17.43 -10.36 -18.73
C LYS A 191 -16.23 -10.28 -19.67
N ARG A 192 -16.44 -9.84 -20.93
CA ARG A 192 -15.34 -9.64 -21.90
C ARG A 192 -14.38 -8.54 -21.44
N ALA A 193 -14.90 -7.44 -20.89
CA ALA A 193 -14.05 -6.37 -20.34
C ALA A 193 -13.20 -6.89 -19.18
N TRP A 194 -13.76 -7.68 -18.27
CA TRP A 194 -13.02 -8.25 -17.15
C TRP A 194 -11.94 -9.26 -17.60
N LYS A 195 -12.18 -10.04 -18.67
CA LYS A 195 -11.13 -10.88 -19.29
C LYS A 195 -9.96 -10.03 -19.81
N HIS A 196 -10.23 -8.92 -20.49
CA HIS A 196 -9.16 -7.99 -20.94
C HIS A 196 -8.43 -7.33 -19.77
N ILE A 197 -9.13 -7.04 -18.66
CA ILE A 197 -8.51 -6.52 -17.44
C ILE A 197 -7.57 -7.56 -16.83
N ALA A 198 -8.01 -8.83 -16.76
CA ALA A 198 -7.19 -9.94 -16.30
C ALA A 198 -5.91 -10.11 -17.13
N ASP A 199 -6.01 -10.05 -18.48
CA ASP A 199 -4.85 -10.12 -19.37
C ASP A 199 -3.84 -9.01 -19.07
N ARG A 200 -4.28 -7.77 -18.89
CA ARG A 200 -3.41 -6.63 -18.56
C ARG A 200 -2.72 -6.78 -17.20
N ILE A 201 -3.46 -7.26 -16.21
CA ILE A 201 -2.94 -7.51 -14.86
C ILE A 201 -1.96 -8.68 -14.87
N SER A 202 -2.24 -9.75 -15.64
CA SER A 202 -1.40 -10.93 -15.70
C SER A 202 0.04 -10.63 -16.14
N ARG A 203 0.25 -9.61 -16.99
CA ARG A 203 1.58 -9.27 -17.52
C ARG A 203 2.59 -8.94 -16.42
N GLY A 204 2.18 -8.19 -15.39
CA GLY A 204 3.05 -7.92 -14.25
C GLY A 204 3.28 -9.15 -13.38
N PHE A 205 2.26 -9.97 -13.16
CA PHE A 205 2.41 -11.19 -12.38
C PHE A 205 3.31 -12.22 -13.06
N LEU A 206 3.24 -12.35 -14.39
CA LEU A 206 4.13 -13.21 -15.18
C LEU A 206 5.59 -12.80 -15.05
N ALA A 207 5.87 -11.52 -14.78
CA ALA A 207 7.22 -11.05 -14.49
C ALA A 207 7.61 -11.25 -13.01
N LEU A 208 6.68 -10.99 -12.08
CA LEU A 208 6.96 -11.02 -10.63
C LEU A 208 7.04 -12.44 -10.06
N ILE A 209 6.17 -13.36 -10.51
CA ILE A 209 6.11 -14.73 -9.97
C ILE A 209 7.45 -15.47 -10.14
N PRO A 210 8.05 -15.58 -11.34
CA PRO A 210 9.29 -16.30 -11.49
C PRO A 210 10.48 -15.65 -10.78
N MET A 211 10.44 -14.35 -10.59
CA MET A 211 11.51 -13.60 -9.93
C MET A 211 11.45 -13.69 -8.39
N LEU A 212 10.26 -13.59 -7.82
CA LEU A 212 10.06 -13.53 -6.37
C LEU A 212 9.65 -14.88 -5.76
N GLN A 213 8.93 -15.71 -6.50
CA GLN A 213 8.35 -16.98 -6.03
C GLN A 213 7.66 -16.86 -4.67
N PRO A 214 6.65 -15.96 -4.53
CA PRO A 214 5.97 -15.77 -3.26
C PRO A 214 5.11 -16.99 -2.92
N ASP A 215 4.89 -17.26 -1.62
CA ASP A 215 3.98 -18.32 -1.18
C ASP A 215 2.52 -17.97 -1.45
N ILE A 216 2.20 -16.67 -1.47
CA ILE A 216 0.85 -16.15 -1.72
C ILE A 216 0.92 -14.74 -2.33
N ILE A 217 -0.03 -14.45 -3.21
CA ILE A 217 -0.25 -13.09 -3.73
C ILE A 217 -1.58 -12.56 -3.19
N ILE A 218 -1.58 -11.32 -2.71
CA ILE A 218 -2.78 -10.61 -2.28
C ILE A 218 -3.01 -9.45 -3.24
N ILE A 219 -4.21 -9.37 -3.82
CA ILE A 219 -4.60 -8.26 -4.71
C ILE A 219 -5.51 -7.30 -3.97
N GLY A 220 -5.08 -6.05 -3.85
CA GLY A 220 -5.83 -4.94 -3.26
C GLY A 220 -6.13 -3.82 -4.25
N GLY A 221 -6.58 -2.69 -3.69
CA GLY A 221 -6.96 -1.51 -4.47
C GLY A 221 -8.34 -1.62 -5.12
N SER A 222 -8.77 -0.56 -5.80
CA SER A 222 -10.13 -0.46 -6.36
C SER A 222 -10.46 -1.50 -7.45
N ILE A 223 -9.46 -2.06 -8.11
CA ILE A 223 -9.64 -3.18 -9.05
C ILE A 223 -9.64 -4.50 -8.29
N GLY A 224 -8.82 -4.62 -7.23
CA GLY A 224 -8.77 -5.79 -6.36
C GLY A 224 -10.10 -6.07 -5.67
N THR A 225 -10.91 -5.06 -5.34
CA THR A 225 -12.26 -5.24 -4.77
C THR A 225 -13.24 -5.97 -5.69
N HIS A 226 -12.89 -6.14 -6.96
CA HIS A 226 -13.68 -6.87 -7.95
C HIS A 226 -12.97 -8.15 -8.42
N PHE A 227 -12.11 -8.72 -7.59
CA PHE A 227 -11.26 -9.87 -7.95
C PHE A 227 -12.08 -11.05 -8.46
N GLU A 228 -13.22 -11.32 -7.87
CA GLU A 228 -14.16 -12.38 -8.28
C GLU A 228 -14.61 -12.31 -9.74
N LYS A 229 -14.57 -11.11 -10.37
CA LYS A 229 -15.01 -10.93 -11.77
C LYS A 229 -13.95 -11.36 -12.80
N TYR A 230 -12.70 -11.51 -12.37
CA TYR A 230 -11.59 -11.81 -13.28
C TYR A 230 -10.63 -12.90 -12.78
N GLU A 231 -10.84 -13.41 -11.57
CA GLU A 231 -9.99 -14.39 -10.89
C GLU A 231 -9.71 -15.62 -11.77
N ASP A 232 -10.76 -16.29 -12.25
CA ASP A 232 -10.62 -17.53 -13.03
C ASP A 232 -9.77 -17.31 -14.29
N HIS A 233 -10.02 -16.19 -14.99
CA HIS A 233 -9.28 -15.88 -16.20
C HIS A 233 -7.83 -15.49 -15.92
N LEU A 234 -7.58 -14.75 -14.84
CA LEU A 234 -6.23 -14.43 -14.39
C LEU A 234 -5.45 -15.72 -14.06
N ARG A 235 -6.03 -16.61 -13.28
CA ARG A 235 -5.40 -17.88 -12.90
C ARG A 235 -5.12 -18.76 -14.12
N MET A 236 -6.04 -18.79 -15.09
CA MET A 236 -5.85 -19.50 -16.35
C MET A 236 -4.64 -18.98 -17.11
N LEU A 237 -4.55 -17.64 -17.33
CA LEU A 237 -3.44 -17.00 -18.04
C LEU A 237 -2.09 -17.25 -17.35
N LEU A 238 -2.05 -17.18 -16.03
CA LEU A 238 -0.82 -17.42 -15.29
C LEU A 238 -0.35 -18.86 -15.43
N ARG A 239 -1.26 -19.85 -15.37
CA ARG A 239 -0.91 -21.27 -15.56
C ARG A 239 -0.46 -21.57 -16.99
N GLU A 240 -1.08 -20.94 -17.98
CA GLU A 240 -0.77 -21.14 -19.41
C GLU A 240 0.62 -20.61 -19.77
N HIS A 241 1.02 -19.46 -19.18
CA HIS A 241 2.23 -18.76 -19.56
C HIS A 241 3.40 -18.92 -18.57
N THR A 242 3.18 -19.58 -17.42
CA THR A 242 4.26 -19.90 -16.48
C THR A 242 4.85 -21.27 -16.79
N LEU A 243 6.18 -21.38 -16.73
CA LEU A 243 6.86 -22.65 -16.98
C LEU A 243 6.43 -23.72 -15.96
N PRO A 244 6.36 -25.02 -16.36
CA PRO A 244 5.88 -26.11 -15.50
C PRO A 244 6.65 -26.28 -14.18
N ASN A 245 7.89 -25.85 -14.14
CA ASN A 245 8.77 -25.92 -12.95
C ASN A 245 8.63 -24.70 -12.01
N ILE A 246 7.80 -23.72 -12.36
CA ILE A 246 7.52 -22.55 -11.54
C ILE A 246 6.09 -22.66 -11.02
N ALA A 247 5.93 -22.75 -9.71
CA ALA A 247 4.60 -22.79 -9.11
C ALA A 247 3.90 -21.43 -9.21
N VAL A 248 2.68 -21.42 -9.74
CA VAL A 248 1.80 -20.25 -9.61
C VAL A 248 1.19 -20.27 -8.21
N PRO A 249 1.51 -19.29 -7.35
CA PRO A 249 1.05 -19.28 -5.97
C PRO A 249 -0.48 -19.04 -5.89
N PRO A 250 -1.11 -19.35 -4.74
CA PRO A 250 -2.46 -18.88 -4.45
C PRO A 250 -2.55 -17.36 -4.58
N ILE A 251 -3.62 -16.89 -5.21
CA ILE A 251 -3.91 -15.47 -5.33
C ILE A 251 -5.23 -15.22 -4.63
N ILE A 252 -5.26 -14.27 -3.72
CA ILE A 252 -6.46 -13.93 -2.96
C ILE A 252 -6.75 -12.43 -3.03
N GLN A 253 -7.99 -12.08 -2.79
CA GLN A 253 -8.39 -10.69 -2.60
C GLN A 253 -7.94 -10.19 -1.23
N ALA A 254 -7.53 -8.91 -1.14
CA ALA A 254 -7.29 -8.23 0.12
C ALA A 254 -8.53 -8.25 1.01
N ALA A 255 -8.34 -8.62 2.29
CA ALA A 255 -9.45 -8.79 3.23
C ALA A 255 -10.00 -7.44 3.74
N ASN A 256 -9.13 -6.47 3.99
CA ASN A 256 -9.46 -5.17 4.56
C ASN A 256 -8.76 -4.01 3.83
N PRO A 257 -9.08 -3.78 2.56
CA PRO A 257 -8.34 -2.82 1.72
C PRO A 257 -8.38 -1.38 2.24
N GLU A 258 -9.38 -1.00 3.05
CA GLU A 258 -9.50 0.34 3.64
C GLU A 258 -8.69 0.49 4.93
N GLU A 259 -8.42 -0.60 5.66
CA GLU A 259 -7.75 -0.57 6.97
C GLU A 259 -6.32 -1.12 6.91
N ALA A 260 -5.98 -1.85 5.85
CA ALA A 260 -4.70 -2.54 5.73
C ALA A 260 -3.50 -1.62 5.95
N VAL A 261 -3.54 -0.40 5.39
CA VAL A 261 -2.45 0.59 5.53
C VAL A 261 -2.31 1.05 6.98
N ALA A 262 -3.40 1.35 7.68
CA ALA A 262 -3.37 1.76 9.08
C ALA A 262 -2.83 0.64 9.99
N TYR A 263 -3.28 -0.61 9.79
CA TYR A 263 -2.72 -1.76 10.49
C TYR A 263 -1.26 -2.01 10.11
N GLY A 264 -0.88 -1.79 8.86
CA GLY A 264 0.51 -1.84 8.42
C GLY A 264 1.39 -0.84 9.17
N CYS A 265 0.94 0.40 9.34
CA CYS A 265 1.60 1.41 10.17
C CYS A 265 1.78 0.91 11.61
N TYR A 266 0.73 0.35 12.20
CA TYR A 266 0.77 -0.20 13.55
C TYR A 266 1.82 -1.32 13.68
N TYR A 267 1.80 -2.33 12.81
CA TYR A 267 2.76 -3.43 12.86
C TYR A 267 4.19 -2.99 12.51
N HIS A 268 4.35 -2.05 11.58
CA HIS A 268 5.66 -1.50 11.25
C HIS A 268 6.28 -0.79 12.45
N ALA A 269 5.51 0.05 13.14
CA ALA A 269 5.95 0.72 14.35
C ALA A 269 6.35 -0.30 15.44
N LEU A 270 5.57 -1.36 15.67
CA LEU A 270 5.93 -2.43 16.60
C LEU A 270 7.24 -3.12 16.22
N ASN A 271 7.41 -3.46 14.94
CA ASN A 271 8.63 -4.12 14.44
C ASN A 271 9.87 -3.22 14.63
N LYS A 272 9.74 -1.90 14.40
CA LYS A 272 10.84 -0.94 14.61
C LYS A 272 11.16 -0.73 16.09
N LEU A 273 10.15 -0.73 16.97
CA LEU A 273 10.35 -0.62 18.42
C LEU A 273 10.98 -1.86 19.04
N ALA A 274 10.75 -3.04 18.49
CA ALA A 274 11.33 -4.30 18.98
C ALA A 274 12.80 -4.49 18.60
N ARG A 275 13.32 -3.71 17.63
CA ARG A 275 14.71 -3.78 17.17
C ARG A 275 15.66 -2.80 17.87
N LYS A 276 15.10 -1.94 18.73
CA LYS A 276 15.85 -1.04 19.62
C LYS A 276 16.06 -1.68 20.99
#